data_ee7e731987992e10b97600b460e46585
#
_entry.id   ee7e731987992e10b97600b460e46585
#
_cell.length_a   1.000
_cell.length_b   1.000
_cell.length_c   1.000
_cell.angle_alpha   90.00
_cell.angle_beta   90.00
_cell.angle_gamma   90.00
#
_symmetry.space_group_name_H-M   'P 1'
#
loop_
_entity.id
_entity.type
_entity.pdbx_description
1 polymer ?
#
loop_
_entity_poly.entity_id
_entity_poly.type
_entity_poly.pdbx_seq_one_letter_code
_entity_poly.pdbx_strand_id
1 'polypeptide(L)'
;MKNHIKYLFGSCMLAFCCLAMSAGEVVSEGLHFETNESAGTASTTWAIFPLIRTGAPACASTYPSEFSKCYYERSDNYVNLGALSVPEVVNHCAVTAIGRYSFHNSGITSLVLGKNVTTIGEGAFIWNDSLSAITFPEGLTTIGDEAFRYCKSLTEVNLPASVQELGYGSFANCSKLERFTTSSGLKTIHSSAFELCEKLTTLNIGESVEAIDGGAFIACDALSTINIDPANTHFTFANGNLVNTDSKKLVFVAHNVEKCIIPEGVKEIANCAIFYNPSITSLVIPASVENYEITAIAHCDNLTEVHCRATEPTVFSELNSKMWEEVASHCTLYVPKGSLARYQAAPIWKNFAAIKEEVLSTVDDITATPRPADSNVYTIDGRLVKQNASSLSDLPPGIYIHQGQKVTQ
;
A
#
# COMPACT_ATOMS: atom_id res chain seq x y z
N MET A 1 -33.93 26.23 13.18
CA MET A 1 -32.98 27.29 12.82
C MET A 1 -31.75 26.81 12.01
N LYS A 2 -31.35 25.56 12.06
CA LYS A 2 -30.20 25.06 11.26
C LYS A 2 -30.46 24.81 9.76
N ASN A 3 -31.72 24.59 9.36
CA ASN A 3 -32.02 24.29 7.95
C ASN A 3 -32.33 25.52 7.08
N HIS A 4 -32.54 26.70 7.66
CA HIS A 4 -32.76 27.92 6.89
C HIS A 4 -31.47 28.65 6.48
N ILE A 5 -30.37 28.36 7.14
CA ILE A 5 -29.04 28.96 6.83
C ILE A 5 -28.46 28.41 5.52
N LYS A 6 -28.78 27.17 5.16
CA LYS A 6 -28.28 26.56 3.90
C LYS A 6 -28.79 27.25 2.63
N TYR A 7 -30.01 27.79 2.66
CA TYR A 7 -30.62 28.47 1.49
C TYR A 7 -30.29 29.96 1.37
N LEU A 8 -29.96 30.64 2.47
CA LEU A 8 -29.58 32.05 2.41
C LEU A 8 -28.11 32.27 1.95
N PHE A 9 -27.22 31.28 2.16
CA PHE A 9 -25.82 31.43 1.75
C PHE A 9 -25.60 31.22 0.25
N GLY A 10 -26.39 30.37 -0.41
CA GLY A 10 -26.22 30.10 -1.85
C GLY A 10 -26.51 31.32 -2.74
N SER A 11 -27.48 32.19 -2.37
CA SER A 11 -27.86 33.33 -3.23
C SER A 11 -27.16 34.63 -2.91
N CYS A 12 -26.69 34.86 -1.68
CA CYS A 12 -26.01 36.10 -1.29
C CYS A 12 -24.52 36.07 -1.53
N MET A 13 -23.86 34.89 -1.47
CA MET A 13 -22.40 34.79 -1.72
C MET A 13 -22.02 34.90 -3.19
N LEU A 14 -22.88 34.46 -4.11
CA LEU A 14 -22.64 34.62 -5.57
C LEU A 14 -22.47 36.11 -5.97
N ALA A 15 -23.10 37.03 -5.27
CA ALA A 15 -22.99 38.45 -5.59
C ALA A 15 -21.76 39.14 -5.00
N PHE A 16 -21.19 38.63 -3.89
CA PHE A 16 -20.06 39.24 -3.21
C PHE A 16 -18.69 38.68 -3.62
N CYS A 17 -18.65 37.39 -4.03
CA CYS A 17 -17.41 36.76 -4.51
C CYS A 17 -17.01 37.18 -5.93
N CYS A 18 -17.96 37.58 -6.78
CA CYS A 18 -17.65 38.05 -8.14
C CYS A 18 -16.81 39.34 -8.20
N LEU A 19 -16.61 40.06 -7.10
CA LEU A 19 -15.90 41.34 -7.06
C LEU A 19 -14.41 41.24 -6.67
N ALA A 20 -13.91 40.05 -6.28
CA ALA A 20 -12.53 39.86 -5.80
C ALA A 20 -11.75 38.77 -6.54
N MET A 21 -12.26 38.26 -7.65
CA MET A 21 -11.63 37.15 -8.37
C MET A 21 -10.58 37.64 -9.36
N SER A 22 -9.42 36.97 -9.35
CA SER A 22 -8.43 37.15 -10.43
C SER A 22 -8.98 36.55 -11.73
N ALA A 23 -8.55 37.06 -12.89
CA ALA A 23 -8.93 36.52 -14.18
C ALA A 23 -8.54 35.05 -14.26
N GLY A 24 -9.52 34.16 -14.44
CA GLY A 24 -9.32 32.70 -14.49
C GLY A 24 -9.85 31.91 -13.28
N GLU A 25 -10.37 32.58 -12.25
CA GLU A 25 -10.94 31.92 -11.07
C GLU A 25 -12.49 31.98 -11.10
N VAL A 26 -13.13 30.84 -10.85
CA VAL A 26 -14.62 30.71 -10.86
C VAL A 26 -15.11 30.00 -9.60
N VAL A 27 -16.23 30.45 -9.04
CA VAL A 27 -16.93 29.75 -7.97
C VAL A 27 -18.22 29.16 -8.52
N SER A 28 -18.39 27.86 -8.34
CA SER A 28 -19.63 27.16 -8.69
C SER A 28 -20.02 26.23 -7.55
N GLU A 29 -21.29 26.30 -7.14
CA GLU A 29 -21.87 25.48 -6.05
C GLU A 29 -21.03 25.51 -4.74
N GLY A 30 -20.39 26.65 -4.47
CA GLY A 30 -19.53 26.80 -3.31
C GLY A 30 -18.11 26.26 -3.45
N LEU A 31 -17.70 25.82 -4.62
CA LEU A 31 -16.34 25.35 -4.91
C LEU A 31 -15.57 26.36 -5.74
N HIS A 32 -14.29 26.53 -5.46
CA HIS A 32 -13.37 27.33 -6.27
C HIS A 32 -12.73 26.48 -7.37
N PHE A 33 -12.65 27.06 -8.57
CA PHE A 33 -12.02 26.47 -9.73
C PHE A 33 -11.05 27.45 -10.35
N GLU A 34 -9.87 27.00 -10.71
CA GLU A 34 -9.03 27.66 -11.71
C GLU A 34 -9.44 27.18 -13.09
N THR A 35 -9.68 28.12 -13.99
CA THR A 35 -10.08 27.81 -15.35
C THR A 35 -8.96 28.15 -16.33
N ASN A 36 -8.73 27.26 -17.29
CA ASN A 36 -7.92 27.53 -18.47
C ASN A 36 -8.86 27.61 -19.67
N GLU A 37 -9.39 28.80 -19.92
CA GLU A 37 -10.39 29.02 -20.99
C GLU A 37 -9.85 28.67 -22.38
N SER A 38 -8.55 28.89 -22.61
CA SER A 38 -7.91 28.54 -23.88
C SER A 38 -7.82 27.03 -24.12
N ALA A 39 -7.74 26.24 -23.06
CA ALA A 39 -7.76 24.77 -23.11
C ALA A 39 -9.15 24.18 -22.87
N GLY A 40 -10.15 24.99 -22.46
CA GLY A 40 -11.50 24.52 -22.10
C GLY A 40 -11.52 23.62 -20.87
N THR A 41 -10.58 23.79 -19.94
CA THR A 41 -10.41 22.94 -18.75
C THR A 41 -10.55 23.73 -17.46
N ALA A 42 -10.95 23.05 -16.39
CA ALA A 42 -10.97 23.58 -15.04
C ALA A 42 -10.44 22.54 -14.04
N SER A 43 -9.85 23.01 -12.94
CA SER A 43 -9.47 22.18 -11.81
C SER A 43 -9.97 22.80 -10.51
N THR A 44 -10.28 21.99 -9.50
CA THR A 44 -10.56 22.52 -8.16
C THR A 44 -9.28 23.02 -7.54
N THR A 45 -9.29 24.23 -7.00
CA THR A 45 -8.12 24.80 -6.33
C THR A 45 -8.18 24.61 -4.83
N TRP A 46 -9.36 24.73 -4.26
CA TRP A 46 -9.61 24.51 -2.82
C TRP A 46 -11.10 24.60 -2.53
N ALA A 47 -11.55 23.94 -1.48
CA ALA A 47 -12.92 24.11 -1.02
C ALA A 47 -13.06 25.45 -0.30
N ILE A 48 -14.17 26.15 -0.51
CA ILE A 48 -14.43 27.38 0.22
C ILE A 48 -14.54 27.06 1.70
N PHE A 49 -13.54 27.44 2.47
CA PHE A 49 -13.80 27.80 3.84
C PHE A 49 -14.63 29.10 3.81
N PRO A 50 -15.78 29.17 4.49
CA PRO A 50 -16.47 30.43 4.57
C PRO A 50 -15.46 31.48 5.05
N LEU A 51 -15.35 32.55 4.31
CA LEU A 51 -14.50 33.72 4.56
C LEU A 51 -14.86 34.45 5.87
N ILE A 52 -14.98 33.69 6.96
CA ILE A 52 -15.08 34.22 8.32
C ILE A 52 -13.80 33.79 9.03
N ARG A 53 -12.68 34.33 8.52
CA ARG A 53 -11.48 34.52 9.30
C ARG A 53 -10.88 35.88 8.98
N THR A 54 -11.29 36.85 9.77
CA THR A 54 -10.45 38.00 10.03
C THR A 54 -9.18 37.50 10.72
N GLY A 55 -8.05 37.45 10.00
CA GLY A 55 -6.73 37.37 10.60
C GLY A 55 -5.92 36.07 10.51
N ALA A 56 -6.31 35.05 9.75
CA ALA A 56 -5.41 33.96 9.44
C ALA A 56 -4.83 34.12 8.03
N PRO A 57 -3.52 33.94 7.83
CA PRO A 57 -2.95 33.94 6.48
C PRO A 57 -3.57 32.79 5.68
N ALA A 58 -3.93 33.08 4.45
CA ALA A 58 -4.36 32.07 3.49
C ALA A 58 -3.28 30.98 3.44
N CYS A 59 -3.62 29.74 3.75
CA CYS A 59 -2.76 28.58 3.53
C CYS A 59 -2.70 28.24 2.03
N ALA A 60 -2.62 29.26 1.21
CA ALA A 60 -2.38 29.13 -0.19
C ALA A 60 -0.91 29.44 -0.43
N SER A 61 -0.22 28.47 -0.95
CA SER A 61 1.12 28.56 -1.52
C SER A 61 2.31 28.31 -0.61
N THR A 62 3.10 27.39 -1.09
CA THR A 62 4.55 27.30 -0.93
C THR A 62 5.08 26.93 0.44
N TYR A 63 5.23 25.67 0.66
CA TYR A 63 6.23 24.94 1.46
C TYR A 63 5.69 23.98 2.53
N PRO A 64 6.26 22.77 2.59
CA PRO A 64 5.85 21.69 3.50
C PRO A 64 5.98 22.03 5.01
N SER A 65 6.79 23.02 5.38
CA SER A 65 7.02 23.40 6.78
C SER A 65 5.88 24.20 7.43
N GLU A 66 5.03 24.84 6.62
CA GLU A 66 3.88 25.58 7.15
C GLU A 66 2.62 24.70 7.22
N PHE A 67 2.60 23.62 6.44
CA PHE A 67 1.53 22.62 6.46
C PHE A 67 1.39 21.94 7.82
N SER A 68 2.49 21.64 8.51
CA SER A 68 2.44 21.01 9.84
C SER A 68 1.68 21.85 10.87
N LYS A 69 1.68 23.19 10.75
CA LYS A 69 0.89 24.08 11.62
C LYS A 69 -0.61 24.09 11.27
N CYS A 70 -0.96 23.95 10.01
CA CYS A 70 -2.37 23.82 9.59
C CYS A 70 -2.98 22.48 10.00
N TYR A 71 -2.17 21.43 10.09
CA TYR A 71 -2.59 20.07 10.48
C TYR A 71 -2.99 19.96 11.96
N TYR A 72 -2.42 20.73 12.85
CA TYR A 72 -2.59 20.58 14.30
C TYR A 72 -3.55 21.55 14.95
N GLU A 73 -3.88 22.65 14.30
CA GLU A 73 -4.91 23.55 14.81
C GLU A 73 -6.29 23.06 14.40
N ARG A 74 -6.86 22.14 15.19
CA ARG A 74 -8.29 21.89 15.22
C ARG A 74 -9.01 23.19 15.55
N SER A 75 -9.31 24.00 14.54
CA SER A 75 -10.24 25.08 14.72
C SER A 75 -11.67 24.50 14.68
N ASP A 76 -12.48 24.82 15.68
CA ASP A 76 -13.86 24.35 15.86
C ASP A 76 -14.84 24.79 14.74
N ASN A 77 -14.35 25.25 13.61
CA ASN A 77 -15.12 25.77 12.47
C ASN A 77 -14.97 24.90 11.23
N TYR A 78 -15.29 23.61 11.35
CA TYR A 78 -15.34 22.70 10.19
C TYR A 78 -16.54 23.01 9.30
N VAL A 79 -16.28 23.20 8.01
CA VAL A 79 -17.33 23.07 6.99
C VAL A 79 -17.55 21.59 6.78
N ASN A 80 -18.68 21.07 7.20
CA ASN A 80 -19.10 19.71 6.91
C ASN A 80 -19.81 19.70 5.56
N LEU A 81 -19.10 19.34 4.48
CA LEU A 81 -19.66 19.29 3.13
C LEU A 81 -20.65 18.14 2.97
N GLY A 82 -20.56 17.09 3.81
CA GLY A 82 -21.45 15.92 3.68
C GLY A 82 -21.27 15.20 2.35
N ALA A 83 -22.36 14.98 1.63
CA ALA A 83 -22.29 14.40 0.28
C ALA A 83 -21.77 15.45 -0.71
N LEU A 84 -20.62 15.17 -1.34
CA LEU A 84 -20.00 16.04 -2.34
C LEU A 84 -20.16 15.45 -3.73
N SER A 85 -20.69 16.28 -4.63
CA SER A 85 -20.69 16.00 -6.07
C SER A 85 -19.89 17.09 -6.79
N VAL A 86 -18.81 16.70 -7.45
CA VAL A 86 -18.02 17.62 -8.27
C VAL A 86 -18.64 17.68 -9.67
N PRO A 87 -18.98 18.87 -10.19
CA PRO A 87 -19.64 19.01 -11.49
C PRO A 87 -18.71 18.61 -12.64
N GLU A 88 -19.32 18.23 -13.78
CA GLU A 88 -18.56 17.88 -14.98
C GLU A 88 -18.00 19.11 -15.70
N VAL A 89 -18.73 20.24 -15.63
CA VAL A 89 -18.43 21.48 -16.35
C VAL A 89 -18.73 22.67 -15.46
N VAL A 90 -17.83 23.63 -15.44
CA VAL A 90 -17.97 24.91 -14.77
C VAL A 90 -17.64 26.02 -15.76
N ASN A 91 -18.54 26.98 -15.91
CA ASN A 91 -18.35 28.12 -16.82
C ASN A 91 -17.88 27.71 -18.24
N HIS A 92 -18.54 26.71 -18.83
CA HIS A 92 -18.20 26.10 -20.13
C HIS A 92 -16.86 25.36 -20.18
N CYS A 93 -16.12 25.28 -19.07
CA CYS A 93 -14.87 24.53 -18.96
C CYS A 93 -15.11 23.16 -18.32
N ALA A 94 -14.58 22.12 -18.92
CA ALA A 94 -14.62 20.76 -18.33
C ALA A 94 -13.78 20.72 -17.06
N VAL A 95 -14.33 20.18 -15.96
CA VAL A 95 -13.57 19.95 -14.72
C VAL A 95 -12.74 18.68 -14.90
N THR A 96 -11.44 18.82 -15.08
CA THR A 96 -10.54 17.72 -15.42
C THR A 96 -9.65 17.28 -14.25
N ALA A 97 -9.53 18.08 -13.20
CA ALA A 97 -8.67 17.77 -12.08
C ALA A 97 -9.27 18.22 -10.74
N ILE A 98 -8.96 17.45 -9.69
CA ILE A 98 -9.09 17.86 -8.31
C ILE A 98 -7.74 18.37 -7.86
N GLY A 99 -7.66 19.63 -7.45
CA GLY A 99 -6.42 20.28 -7.04
C GLY A 99 -5.85 19.70 -5.75
N ARG A 100 -4.57 19.99 -5.54
CA ARG A 100 -3.83 19.60 -4.35
C ARG A 100 -4.49 20.14 -3.07
N TYR A 101 -4.76 19.28 -2.08
CA TYR A 101 -5.39 19.60 -0.80
C TYR A 101 -6.75 20.33 -0.88
N SER A 102 -7.43 20.31 -2.04
CA SER A 102 -8.67 21.06 -2.27
C SER A 102 -9.76 20.80 -1.25
N PHE A 103 -9.91 19.56 -0.81
CA PHE A 103 -10.96 19.11 0.10
C PHE A 103 -10.39 18.46 1.36
N HIS A 104 -9.19 18.86 1.78
CA HIS A 104 -8.62 18.29 2.99
C HIS A 104 -9.54 18.61 4.19
N ASN A 105 -9.80 17.60 5.03
CA ASN A 105 -10.55 17.75 6.28
C ASN A 105 -11.89 18.50 6.13
N SER A 106 -12.61 18.24 5.05
CA SER A 106 -13.85 18.95 4.68
C SER A 106 -15.12 18.24 5.13
N GLY A 107 -15.02 17.18 5.94
CA GLY A 107 -16.16 16.45 6.48
C GLY A 107 -17.03 15.77 5.42
N ILE A 108 -16.42 15.37 4.30
CA ILE A 108 -17.11 14.67 3.22
C ILE A 108 -17.51 13.28 3.70
N THR A 109 -18.76 12.89 3.43
CA THR A 109 -19.28 11.56 3.77
C THR A 109 -19.42 10.64 2.56
N SER A 110 -19.67 11.21 1.39
CA SER A 110 -19.68 10.52 0.10
C SER A 110 -19.19 11.45 -1.00
N LEU A 111 -18.53 10.88 -2.01
CA LEU A 111 -17.90 11.61 -3.10
C LEU A 111 -18.34 11.06 -4.45
N VAL A 112 -18.83 11.94 -5.31
CA VAL A 112 -19.08 11.66 -6.73
C VAL A 112 -18.26 12.65 -7.55
N LEU A 113 -17.38 12.14 -8.39
CA LEU A 113 -16.56 12.95 -9.29
C LEU A 113 -17.21 13.02 -10.68
N GLY A 114 -17.20 14.22 -11.28
CA GLY A 114 -17.67 14.43 -12.65
C GLY A 114 -16.87 13.59 -13.65
N LYS A 115 -17.51 13.17 -14.74
CA LYS A 115 -16.95 12.22 -15.72
C LYS A 115 -15.66 12.69 -16.43
N ASN A 116 -15.41 14.00 -16.44
CA ASN A 116 -14.25 14.60 -17.09
C ASN A 116 -13.01 14.62 -16.17
N VAL A 117 -13.13 14.28 -14.88
CA VAL A 117 -11.99 14.28 -13.96
C VAL A 117 -11.04 13.14 -14.32
N THR A 118 -9.81 13.50 -14.63
CA THR A 118 -8.73 12.56 -14.97
C THR A 118 -7.66 12.48 -13.90
N THR A 119 -7.59 13.49 -13.01
CA THR A 119 -6.52 13.58 -12.01
C THR A 119 -7.06 13.99 -10.65
N ILE A 120 -6.65 13.29 -9.60
CA ILE A 120 -6.82 13.68 -8.20
C ILE A 120 -5.43 14.04 -7.67
N GLY A 121 -5.28 15.29 -7.22
CA GLY A 121 -4.01 15.83 -6.74
C GLY A 121 -3.61 15.31 -5.37
N GLU A 122 -2.36 15.63 -4.97
CA GLU A 122 -1.80 15.29 -3.65
C GLU A 122 -2.70 15.80 -2.52
N GLY A 123 -2.98 14.92 -1.54
CA GLY A 123 -3.75 15.22 -0.34
C GLY A 123 -5.17 15.76 -0.61
N ALA A 124 -5.70 15.60 -1.83
CA ALA A 124 -6.95 16.25 -2.24
C ALA A 124 -8.12 16.01 -1.28
N PHE A 125 -8.22 14.82 -0.71
CA PHE A 125 -9.28 14.42 0.22
C PHE A 125 -8.73 13.93 1.58
N ILE A 126 -7.50 14.25 1.90
CA ILE A 126 -6.86 13.84 3.15
C ILE A 126 -7.68 14.29 4.37
N TRP A 127 -7.76 13.46 5.43
CA TRP A 127 -8.48 13.73 6.67
C TRP A 127 -10.01 13.81 6.55
N ASN A 128 -10.62 13.21 5.54
CA ASN A 128 -12.06 13.06 5.48
C ASN A 128 -12.49 11.77 6.20
N ASP A 129 -12.37 11.76 7.53
CA ASP A 129 -12.61 10.59 8.40
C ASP A 129 -13.98 9.94 8.20
N SER A 130 -14.98 10.70 7.74
CA SER A 130 -16.35 10.25 7.52
C SER A 130 -16.64 9.78 6.09
N LEU A 131 -15.67 9.89 5.17
CA LEU A 131 -15.84 9.47 3.78
C LEU A 131 -15.97 7.94 3.72
N SER A 132 -17.16 7.48 3.31
CA SER A 132 -17.51 6.05 3.29
C SER A 132 -17.76 5.50 1.89
N ALA A 133 -17.99 6.36 0.91
CA ALA A 133 -18.29 5.96 -0.46
C ALA A 133 -17.67 6.93 -1.47
N ILE A 134 -17.07 6.37 -2.52
CA ILE A 134 -16.49 7.11 -3.63
C ILE A 134 -16.99 6.52 -4.94
N THR A 135 -17.41 7.39 -5.86
CA THR A 135 -17.65 7.04 -7.26
C THR A 135 -16.59 7.72 -8.12
N PHE A 136 -15.70 6.94 -8.67
CA PHE A 136 -14.68 7.40 -9.60
C PHE A 136 -15.20 7.42 -11.03
N PRO A 137 -14.82 8.41 -11.87
CA PRO A 137 -15.14 8.39 -13.29
C PRO A 137 -14.21 7.42 -14.05
N GLU A 138 -14.72 6.83 -15.12
CA GLU A 138 -13.99 5.88 -15.96
C GLU A 138 -12.73 6.46 -16.64
N GLY A 139 -12.63 7.81 -16.72
CA GLY A 139 -11.47 8.50 -17.29
C GLY A 139 -10.37 8.85 -16.29
N LEU A 140 -10.51 8.49 -15.00
CA LEU A 140 -9.53 8.82 -13.97
C LEU A 140 -8.22 8.05 -14.20
N THR A 141 -7.10 8.76 -14.38
CA THR A 141 -5.79 8.14 -14.64
C THR A 141 -4.84 8.21 -13.46
N THR A 142 -4.98 9.23 -12.61
CA THR A 142 -4.01 9.50 -11.53
C THR A 142 -4.69 9.74 -10.20
N ILE A 143 -4.24 9.03 -9.17
CA ILE A 143 -4.53 9.29 -7.76
C ILE A 143 -3.20 9.67 -7.12
N GLY A 144 -3.07 10.95 -6.75
CA GLY A 144 -1.83 11.53 -6.23
C GLY A 144 -1.48 11.05 -4.82
N ASP A 145 -0.31 11.50 -4.36
CA ASP A 145 0.20 11.19 -3.03
C ASP A 145 -0.79 11.60 -1.95
N GLU A 146 -0.98 10.77 -0.94
CA GLU A 146 -1.85 11.01 0.22
C GLU A 146 -3.31 11.41 -0.12
N ALA A 147 -3.77 11.20 -1.35
CA ALA A 147 -5.04 11.74 -1.84
C ALA A 147 -6.25 11.37 -0.95
N PHE A 148 -6.30 10.17 -0.39
CA PHE A 148 -7.34 9.68 0.52
C PHE A 148 -6.79 9.27 1.88
N ARG A 149 -5.61 9.75 2.26
CA ARG A 149 -5.02 9.43 3.55
C ARG A 149 -5.94 9.87 4.69
N TYR A 150 -6.12 9.02 5.72
CA TYR A 150 -7.04 9.19 6.84
C TYR A 150 -8.54 9.25 6.45
N CYS A 151 -8.95 8.64 5.34
CA CYS A 151 -10.36 8.41 5.06
C CYS A 151 -10.85 7.15 5.80
N LYS A 152 -10.94 7.24 7.12
CA LYS A 152 -11.11 6.11 8.05
C LYS A 152 -12.42 5.35 7.90
N SER A 153 -13.42 5.90 7.21
CA SER A 153 -14.73 5.26 7.03
C SER A 153 -14.89 4.51 5.71
N LEU A 154 -13.90 4.58 4.82
CA LEU A 154 -13.89 3.76 3.59
C LEU A 154 -13.80 2.28 3.96
N THR A 155 -14.70 1.47 3.41
CA THR A 155 -14.71 0.01 3.61
C THR A 155 -14.32 -0.77 2.37
N GLU A 156 -14.55 -0.19 1.19
CA GLU A 156 -14.23 -0.79 -0.09
C GLU A 156 -13.85 0.30 -1.10
N VAL A 157 -12.89 -0.01 -1.95
CA VAL A 157 -12.48 0.84 -3.07
C VAL A 157 -12.33 -0.03 -4.32
N ASN A 158 -13.02 0.41 -5.40
CA ASN A 158 -12.90 -0.19 -6.72
C ASN A 158 -12.38 0.88 -7.69
N LEU A 159 -11.23 0.64 -8.27
CA LEU A 159 -10.62 1.57 -9.22
C LEU A 159 -11.17 1.38 -10.62
N PRO A 160 -11.37 2.46 -11.39
CA PRO A 160 -11.66 2.36 -12.82
C PRO A 160 -10.42 1.87 -13.60
N ALA A 161 -10.66 1.24 -14.76
CA ALA A 161 -9.61 0.63 -15.57
C ALA A 161 -8.53 1.61 -16.05
N SER A 162 -8.84 2.89 -16.06
CA SER A 162 -7.92 3.95 -16.52
C SER A 162 -6.84 4.35 -15.51
N VAL A 163 -7.00 4.04 -14.21
CA VAL A 163 -5.99 4.38 -13.19
C VAL A 163 -4.73 3.56 -13.41
N GLN A 164 -3.59 4.25 -13.54
CA GLN A 164 -2.29 3.63 -13.82
C GLN A 164 -1.38 3.57 -12.60
N GLU A 165 -1.51 4.51 -11.68
CA GLU A 165 -0.63 4.63 -10.51
C GLU A 165 -1.42 5.01 -9.25
N LEU A 166 -1.05 4.40 -8.13
CA LEU A 166 -1.42 4.84 -6.80
C LEU A 166 -0.24 5.56 -6.17
N GLY A 167 -0.40 6.85 -5.89
CA GLY A 167 0.64 7.68 -5.28
C GLY A 167 1.04 7.22 -3.88
N TYR A 168 2.15 7.75 -3.38
CA TYR A 168 2.64 7.53 -2.02
C TYR A 168 1.54 7.78 -1.00
N GLY A 169 1.32 6.84 -0.09
CA GLY A 169 0.33 6.99 1.00
C GLY A 169 -1.11 7.25 0.55
N SER A 170 -1.47 6.99 -0.70
CA SER A 170 -2.74 7.44 -1.30
C SER A 170 -4.00 6.99 -0.53
N PHE A 171 -3.98 5.82 0.12
CA PHE A 171 -5.02 5.29 0.99
C PHE A 171 -4.50 4.98 2.41
N ALA A 172 -3.39 5.58 2.82
CA ALA A 172 -2.83 5.34 4.14
C ALA A 172 -3.81 5.72 5.26
N ASN A 173 -3.84 4.94 6.34
CA ASN A 173 -4.75 5.14 7.47
C ASN A 173 -6.26 5.06 7.12
N CYS A 174 -6.63 4.37 6.05
CA CYS A 174 -8.01 3.98 5.80
C CYS A 174 -8.35 2.75 6.67
N SER A 175 -8.42 2.96 7.99
CA SER A 175 -8.42 1.87 9.00
C SER A 175 -9.62 0.92 8.92
N LYS A 176 -10.71 1.30 8.23
CA LYS A 176 -11.87 0.43 7.99
C LYS A 176 -11.88 -0.22 6.60
N LEU A 177 -10.89 0.05 5.77
CA LEU A 177 -10.81 -0.54 4.42
C LEU A 177 -10.61 -2.06 4.54
N GLU A 178 -11.59 -2.82 4.07
CA GLU A 178 -11.59 -4.30 4.14
C GLU A 178 -11.15 -4.93 2.83
N ARG A 179 -11.50 -4.32 1.70
CA ARG A 179 -11.22 -4.82 0.34
C ARG A 179 -10.76 -3.71 -0.58
N PHE A 180 -9.75 -4.04 -1.35
CA PHE A 180 -9.27 -3.19 -2.41
C PHE A 180 -9.07 -4.02 -3.68
N THR A 181 -9.67 -3.55 -4.78
CA THR A 181 -9.52 -4.19 -6.09
C THR A 181 -8.79 -3.25 -7.01
N THR A 182 -7.61 -3.68 -7.47
CA THR A 182 -6.88 -2.95 -8.51
C THR A 182 -7.61 -3.12 -9.84
N SER A 183 -7.50 -2.10 -10.67
CA SER A 183 -8.05 -2.15 -12.03
C SER A 183 -7.11 -2.86 -13.00
N SER A 184 -7.62 -3.20 -14.17
CA SER A 184 -6.80 -3.78 -15.25
C SER A 184 -5.75 -2.82 -15.82
N GLY A 185 -5.83 -1.52 -15.54
CA GLY A 185 -4.84 -0.53 -16.01
C GLY A 185 -3.76 -0.17 -14.99
N LEU A 186 -3.92 -0.56 -13.72
CA LEU A 186 -2.98 -0.19 -12.66
C LEU A 186 -1.64 -0.89 -12.87
N LYS A 187 -0.56 -0.10 -12.93
CA LYS A 187 0.81 -0.57 -13.14
C LYS A 187 1.65 -0.50 -11.87
N THR A 188 1.49 0.58 -11.10
CA THR A 188 2.37 0.84 -9.95
C THR A 188 1.57 1.15 -8.68
N ILE A 189 1.97 0.53 -7.58
CA ILE A 189 1.54 0.86 -6.21
C ILE A 189 2.75 1.40 -5.46
N HIS A 190 2.71 2.69 -5.11
CA HIS A 190 3.85 3.32 -4.43
C HIS A 190 3.88 3.01 -2.92
N SER A 191 5.02 3.31 -2.30
CA SER A 191 5.27 3.08 -0.88
C SER A 191 4.17 3.70 -0.01
N SER A 192 3.88 3.08 1.12
CA SER A 192 2.85 3.48 2.08
C SER A 192 1.43 3.58 1.52
N ALA A 193 1.15 3.18 0.27
CA ALA A 193 -0.17 3.35 -0.35
C ALA A 193 -1.32 2.84 0.52
N PHE A 194 -1.10 1.76 1.29
CA PHE A 194 -2.06 1.17 2.22
C PHE A 194 -1.55 1.13 3.67
N GLU A 195 -0.58 1.97 4.03
CA GLU A 195 -0.06 2.03 5.39
C GLU A 195 -1.20 2.19 6.41
N LEU A 196 -1.19 1.37 7.49
CA LEU A 196 -2.21 1.38 8.55
C LEU A 196 -3.66 1.14 8.05
N CYS A 197 -3.83 0.35 6.97
CA CYS A 197 -5.13 -0.20 6.61
C CYS A 197 -5.40 -1.47 7.44
N GLU A 198 -5.65 -1.28 8.73
CA GLU A 198 -5.70 -2.34 9.75
C GLU A 198 -6.73 -3.44 9.47
N LYS A 199 -7.79 -3.14 8.71
CA LYS A 199 -8.86 -4.09 8.37
C LYS A 199 -8.77 -4.64 6.95
N LEU A 200 -7.76 -4.25 6.18
CA LEU A 200 -7.57 -4.78 4.83
C LEU A 200 -7.23 -6.27 4.90
N THR A 201 -8.19 -7.13 4.58
CA THR A 201 -8.02 -8.60 4.62
C THR A 201 -7.61 -9.16 3.28
N THR A 202 -8.07 -8.53 2.20
CA THR A 202 -7.91 -9.04 0.84
C THR A 202 -7.48 -7.94 -0.11
N LEU A 203 -6.42 -8.22 -0.86
CA LEU A 203 -5.96 -7.41 -1.98
C LEU A 203 -6.08 -8.23 -3.27
N ASN A 204 -6.69 -7.66 -4.30
CA ASN A 204 -6.69 -8.28 -5.63
C ASN A 204 -5.72 -7.49 -6.52
N ILE A 205 -4.68 -8.16 -7.01
CA ILE A 205 -3.66 -7.61 -7.92
C ILE A 205 -4.05 -7.97 -9.36
N GLY A 206 -4.33 -6.96 -10.18
CA GLY A 206 -4.73 -7.12 -11.58
C GLY A 206 -3.58 -7.50 -12.50
N GLU A 207 -3.93 -7.84 -13.74
CA GLU A 207 -3.00 -8.33 -14.77
C GLU A 207 -1.85 -7.37 -15.09
N SER A 208 -2.10 -6.05 -15.02
CA SER A 208 -1.15 -5.01 -15.44
C SER A 208 -0.23 -4.50 -14.35
N VAL A 209 -0.37 -4.96 -13.10
CA VAL A 209 0.50 -4.49 -12.00
C VAL A 209 1.90 -5.03 -12.22
N GLU A 210 2.85 -4.14 -12.46
CA GLU A 210 4.26 -4.41 -12.74
C GLU A 210 5.16 -4.13 -11.53
N ALA A 211 4.79 -3.12 -10.71
CA ALA A 211 5.58 -2.68 -9.57
C ALA A 211 4.74 -2.44 -8.31
N ILE A 212 5.26 -2.88 -7.18
CA ILE A 212 4.77 -2.56 -5.84
C ILE A 212 6.00 -2.20 -5.01
N ASP A 213 6.03 -0.96 -4.53
CA ASP A 213 7.16 -0.47 -3.75
C ASP A 213 7.20 -1.11 -2.35
N GLY A 214 8.39 -1.22 -1.80
CA GLY A 214 8.58 -1.64 -0.42
C GLY A 214 7.82 -0.71 0.55
N GLY A 215 7.19 -1.31 1.57
CA GLY A 215 6.41 -0.56 2.54
C GLY A 215 5.00 -0.16 2.08
N ALA A 216 4.53 -0.61 0.93
CA ALA A 216 3.17 -0.34 0.46
C ALA A 216 2.09 -0.78 1.47
N PHE A 217 2.37 -1.83 2.27
CA PHE A 217 1.43 -2.47 3.21
C PHE A 217 1.89 -2.40 4.67
N ILE A 218 2.63 -1.37 5.06
CA ILE A 218 3.07 -1.19 6.46
C ILE A 218 1.86 -1.25 7.39
N ALA A 219 1.94 -2.09 8.43
CA ALA A 219 0.90 -2.26 9.46
C ALA A 219 -0.50 -2.56 8.87
N CYS A 220 -0.56 -3.37 7.81
CA CYS A 220 -1.79 -3.99 7.32
C CYS A 220 -2.03 -5.31 8.04
N ASP A 221 -2.33 -5.26 9.34
CA ASP A 221 -2.30 -6.42 10.24
C ASP A 221 -3.25 -7.56 9.86
N ALA A 222 -4.36 -7.24 9.20
CA ALA A 222 -5.33 -8.22 8.73
C ALA A 222 -5.02 -8.80 7.34
N LEU A 223 -4.05 -8.23 6.59
CA LEU A 223 -3.80 -8.63 5.21
C LEU A 223 -3.19 -10.04 5.15
N SER A 224 -4.01 -11.00 4.82
CA SER A 224 -3.66 -12.43 4.78
C SER A 224 -3.90 -13.07 3.41
N THR A 225 -4.65 -12.40 2.55
CA THR A 225 -5.03 -12.92 1.23
C THR A 225 -4.67 -11.92 0.14
N ILE A 226 -3.82 -12.34 -0.77
CA ILE A 226 -3.51 -11.59 -2.00
C ILE A 226 -3.86 -12.48 -3.18
N ASN A 227 -4.88 -12.07 -3.93
CA ASN A 227 -5.28 -12.75 -5.15
C ASN A 227 -4.58 -12.09 -6.33
N ILE A 228 -3.79 -12.86 -7.05
CA ILE A 228 -3.09 -12.38 -8.24
C ILE A 228 -3.85 -12.85 -9.47
N ASP A 229 -4.15 -11.94 -10.39
CA ASP A 229 -4.78 -12.27 -11.66
C ASP A 229 -3.92 -13.31 -12.39
N PRO A 230 -4.50 -14.39 -12.93
CA PRO A 230 -3.74 -15.43 -13.63
C PRO A 230 -2.93 -14.93 -14.83
N ALA A 231 -3.29 -13.79 -15.42
CA ALA A 231 -2.55 -13.16 -16.50
C ALA A 231 -1.36 -12.31 -15.99
N ASN A 232 -1.30 -11.99 -14.70
CA ASN A 232 -0.16 -11.28 -14.12
C ASN A 232 1.05 -12.21 -14.00
N THR A 233 2.13 -11.87 -14.67
CA THR A 233 3.40 -12.63 -14.67
C THR A 233 4.46 -12.03 -13.76
N HIS A 234 4.20 -10.86 -13.18
CA HIS A 234 5.17 -10.06 -12.42
C HIS A 234 5.20 -10.43 -10.93
N PHE A 235 4.15 -11.04 -10.41
CA PHE A 235 4.05 -11.33 -8.98
C PHE A 235 3.65 -12.79 -8.71
N THR A 236 4.10 -13.28 -7.55
CA THR A 236 3.60 -14.51 -6.94
C THR A 236 3.26 -14.25 -5.47
N PHE A 237 2.20 -14.90 -5.00
CA PHE A 237 1.87 -14.91 -3.57
C PHE A 237 1.70 -16.37 -3.11
N ALA A 238 2.64 -16.82 -2.30
CA ALA A 238 2.64 -18.19 -1.78
C ALA A 238 3.18 -18.22 -0.35
N ASN A 239 2.54 -19.01 0.52
CA ASN A 239 2.94 -19.16 1.92
C ASN A 239 3.11 -17.81 2.65
N GLY A 240 2.24 -16.84 2.31
CA GLY A 240 2.26 -15.50 2.87
C GLY A 240 3.33 -14.55 2.30
N ASN A 241 4.16 -15.00 1.36
CA ASN A 241 5.19 -14.18 0.74
C ASN A 241 4.70 -13.59 -0.59
N LEU A 242 4.70 -12.27 -0.72
CA LEU A 242 4.50 -11.57 -1.98
C LEU A 242 5.86 -11.28 -2.60
N VAL A 243 6.12 -11.87 -3.74
CA VAL A 243 7.40 -11.74 -4.45
C VAL A 243 7.17 -11.15 -5.83
N ASN A 244 7.93 -10.10 -6.17
CA ASN A 244 8.08 -9.65 -7.55
C ASN A 244 9.07 -10.58 -8.26
N THR A 245 8.60 -11.29 -9.28
CA THR A 245 9.36 -12.34 -9.96
C THR A 245 10.42 -11.79 -10.91
N ASP A 246 10.22 -10.59 -11.46
CA ASP A 246 11.15 -9.94 -12.38
C ASP A 246 12.39 -9.44 -11.65
N SER A 247 12.18 -8.66 -10.58
CA SER A 247 13.24 -8.12 -9.74
C SER A 247 13.76 -9.14 -8.72
N LYS A 248 13.07 -10.28 -8.54
CA LYS A 248 13.36 -11.29 -7.51
C LYS A 248 13.36 -10.69 -6.10
N LYS A 249 12.42 -9.82 -5.84
CA LYS A 249 12.32 -9.04 -4.61
C LYS A 249 11.13 -9.53 -3.76
N LEU A 250 11.38 -9.82 -2.48
CA LEU A 250 10.31 -10.02 -1.49
C LEU A 250 9.74 -8.67 -1.13
N VAL A 251 8.47 -8.44 -1.42
CA VAL A 251 7.79 -7.14 -1.23
C VAL A 251 7.04 -7.08 0.09
N PHE A 252 6.43 -8.19 0.53
CA PHE A 252 5.60 -8.23 1.72
C PHE A 252 5.49 -9.66 2.28
N VAL A 253 5.40 -9.78 3.60
CA VAL A 253 5.07 -11.02 4.30
C VAL A 253 3.78 -10.81 5.11
N ALA A 254 2.79 -11.66 4.87
CA ALA A 254 1.50 -11.58 5.55
C ALA A 254 1.63 -11.79 7.07
N HIS A 255 0.86 -11.03 7.84
CA HIS A 255 0.97 -11.01 9.31
C HIS A 255 0.40 -12.25 10.01
N ASN A 256 -0.23 -13.17 9.29
CA ASN A 256 -0.69 -14.45 9.81
C ASN A 256 0.33 -15.60 9.66
N VAL A 257 1.56 -15.29 9.25
CA VAL A 257 2.62 -16.27 9.03
C VAL A 257 3.47 -16.39 10.29
N GLU A 258 3.43 -17.55 10.93
CA GLU A 258 4.24 -17.84 12.12
C GLU A 258 5.69 -18.21 11.76
N LYS A 259 5.84 -19.04 10.73
CA LYS A 259 7.15 -19.44 10.19
C LYS A 259 7.30 -18.93 8.77
N CYS A 260 8.08 -17.89 8.60
CA CYS A 260 8.35 -17.32 7.29
C CYS A 260 9.51 -18.04 6.62
N ILE A 261 9.26 -18.67 5.48
CA ILE A 261 10.30 -19.25 4.63
C ILE A 261 10.32 -18.41 3.35
N ILE A 262 11.34 -17.58 3.21
CA ILE A 262 11.54 -16.78 1.99
C ILE A 262 11.86 -17.75 0.84
N PRO A 263 11.19 -17.64 -0.32
CA PRO A 263 11.42 -18.54 -1.45
C PRO A 263 12.84 -18.49 -1.97
N GLU A 264 13.35 -19.64 -2.38
CA GLU A 264 14.64 -19.72 -3.09
C GLU A 264 14.58 -18.89 -4.39
N GLY A 265 15.70 -18.24 -4.71
CA GLY A 265 15.82 -17.34 -5.87
C GLY A 265 15.48 -15.88 -5.59
N VAL A 266 14.87 -15.57 -4.43
CA VAL A 266 14.75 -14.18 -3.97
C VAL A 266 16.15 -13.60 -3.76
N LYS A 267 16.40 -12.42 -4.32
CA LYS A 267 17.68 -11.72 -4.29
C LYS A 267 17.69 -10.54 -3.32
N GLU A 268 16.53 -9.96 -3.08
CA GLU A 268 16.40 -8.74 -2.30
C GLU A 268 15.15 -8.78 -1.41
N ILE A 269 15.27 -8.27 -0.18
CA ILE A 269 14.15 -8.04 0.73
C ILE A 269 13.87 -6.54 0.72
N ALA A 270 12.65 -6.16 0.28
CA ALA A 270 12.24 -4.77 0.16
C ALA A 270 12.12 -4.08 1.51
N ASN A 271 12.13 -2.75 1.48
CA ASN A 271 11.86 -1.93 2.64
C ASN A 271 10.53 -2.32 3.31
N CYS A 272 10.54 -2.51 4.61
CA CYS A 272 9.39 -2.92 5.41
C CYS A 272 8.66 -4.20 4.92
N ALA A 273 9.34 -5.10 4.22
CA ALA A 273 8.73 -6.35 3.74
C ALA A 273 8.33 -7.28 4.90
N ILE A 274 9.08 -7.27 5.98
CA ILE A 274 8.82 -8.02 7.23
C ILE A 274 8.83 -7.00 8.37
N PHE A 275 7.74 -6.25 8.52
CA PHE A 275 7.69 -5.10 9.41
C PHE A 275 6.41 -5.12 10.26
N TYR A 276 6.53 -4.87 11.57
CA TYR A 276 5.41 -4.96 12.52
C TYR A 276 4.63 -6.28 12.41
N ASN A 277 5.34 -7.40 12.20
CA ASN A 277 4.70 -8.70 12.10
C ASN A 277 4.69 -9.41 13.46
N PRO A 278 3.56 -9.38 14.19
CA PRO A 278 3.49 -9.94 15.54
C PRO A 278 3.39 -11.48 15.55
N SER A 279 3.11 -12.10 14.42
CA SER A 279 2.90 -13.56 14.35
C SER A 279 4.19 -14.32 14.10
N ILE A 280 5.17 -13.67 13.46
CA ILE A 280 6.38 -14.36 13.05
C ILE A 280 7.26 -14.75 14.25
N THR A 281 7.57 -16.03 14.35
CA THR A 281 8.46 -16.58 15.39
C THR A 281 9.77 -17.13 14.81
N SER A 282 9.75 -17.54 13.56
CA SER A 282 10.89 -18.11 12.85
C SER A 282 10.98 -17.57 11.42
N LEU A 283 12.18 -17.19 10.99
CA LEU A 283 12.49 -16.68 9.66
C LEU A 283 13.59 -17.49 9.00
N VAL A 284 13.33 -18.01 7.81
CA VAL A 284 14.34 -18.71 6.98
C VAL A 284 14.70 -17.83 5.80
N ILE A 285 15.97 -17.47 5.70
CA ILE A 285 16.53 -16.63 4.64
C ILE A 285 17.38 -17.53 3.72
N PRO A 286 17.00 -17.68 2.44
CA PRO A 286 17.73 -18.51 1.50
C PRO A 286 19.10 -17.93 1.16
N ALA A 287 20.03 -18.78 0.70
CA ALA A 287 21.36 -18.36 0.28
C ALA A 287 21.36 -17.39 -0.91
N SER A 288 20.24 -17.31 -1.62
CA SER A 288 20.10 -16.43 -2.78
C SER A 288 19.92 -14.95 -2.42
N VAL A 289 19.57 -14.60 -1.16
CA VAL A 289 19.38 -13.21 -0.74
C VAL A 289 20.72 -12.50 -0.63
N GLU A 290 20.90 -11.47 -1.44
CA GLU A 290 22.11 -10.67 -1.54
C GLU A 290 21.95 -9.27 -0.93
N ASN A 291 20.72 -8.72 -0.98
CA ASN A 291 20.41 -7.35 -0.56
C ASN A 291 19.23 -7.26 0.40
N TYR A 292 19.33 -6.28 1.29
CA TYR A 292 18.25 -5.89 2.19
C TYR A 292 18.10 -4.37 2.10
N GLU A 293 16.90 -3.89 1.85
CA GLU A 293 16.63 -2.46 1.93
C GLU A 293 16.57 -1.98 3.38
N ILE A 294 16.58 -0.67 3.59
CA ILE A 294 16.52 -0.06 4.93
C ILE A 294 15.25 -0.56 5.62
N THR A 295 15.30 -0.99 6.86
CA THR A 295 14.13 -1.52 7.60
C THR A 295 13.44 -2.73 6.97
N ALA A 296 14.12 -3.51 6.12
CA ALA A 296 13.54 -4.70 5.48
C ALA A 296 12.92 -5.69 6.50
N ILE A 297 13.53 -5.80 7.68
CA ILE A 297 13.07 -6.63 8.80
C ILE A 297 13.16 -5.79 10.08
N ALA A 298 12.03 -5.42 10.69
CA ALA A 298 12.03 -4.66 11.94
C ALA A 298 10.70 -4.82 12.69
N HIS A 299 10.70 -4.53 13.99
CA HIS A 299 9.53 -4.59 14.87
C HIS A 299 8.81 -5.95 14.83
N CYS A 300 9.59 -7.03 14.82
CA CYS A 300 9.12 -8.42 14.89
C CYS A 300 9.43 -8.98 16.29
N ASP A 301 8.73 -8.49 17.31
CA ASP A 301 9.05 -8.73 18.73
C ASP A 301 8.97 -10.21 19.15
N ASN A 302 8.20 -11.01 18.40
CA ASN A 302 8.05 -12.45 18.68
C ASN A 302 9.02 -13.32 17.86
N LEU A 303 9.85 -12.72 17.00
CA LEU A 303 10.84 -13.46 16.22
C LEU A 303 11.98 -13.94 17.14
N THR A 304 12.13 -15.24 17.29
CA THR A 304 13.12 -15.88 18.18
C THR A 304 14.21 -16.65 17.44
N GLU A 305 13.93 -17.02 16.19
CA GLU A 305 14.83 -17.82 15.37
C GLU A 305 14.99 -17.25 13.98
N VAL A 306 16.24 -17.07 13.56
CA VAL A 306 16.61 -16.68 12.21
C VAL A 306 17.54 -17.74 11.64
N HIS A 307 17.15 -18.37 10.53
CA HIS A 307 17.92 -19.39 9.82
C HIS A 307 18.48 -18.79 8.54
N CYS A 308 19.75 -18.46 8.51
CA CYS A 308 20.42 -17.93 7.33
C CYS A 308 21.14 -19.08 6.59
N ARG A 309 20.73 -19.33 5.34
CA ARG A 309 21.29 -20.44 4.55
C ARG A 309 22.55 -20.09 3.77
N ALA A 310 22.95 -18.82 3.76
CA ALA A 310 24.20 -18.39 3.13
C ALA A 310 25.41 -18.85 3.94
N THR A 311 26.43 -19.36 3.27
CA THR A 311 27.70 -19.74 3.93
C THR A 311 28.60 -18.54 4.25
N GLU A 312 28.38 -17.43 3.54
CA GLU A 312 29.03 -16.15 3.78
C GLU A 312 27.99 -15.12 4.27
N PRO A 313 28.29 -14.40 5.36
CA PRO A 313 27.36 -13.39 5.86
C PRO A 313 27.26 -12.19 4.89
N THR A 314 26.05 -11.72 4.64
CA THR A 314 25.82 -10.49 3.87
C THR A 314 26.47 -9.31 4.56
N VAL A 315 27.13 -8.46 3.78
CA VAL A 315 27.73 -7.20 4.25
C VAL A 315 26.69 -6.09 4.10
N PHE A 316 26.32 -5.46 5.21
CA PHE A 316 25.38 -4.36 5.24
C PHE A 316 26.06 -3.00 5.07
N SER A 317 25.38 -2.06 4.43
CA SER A 317 25.77 -0.65 4.48
C SER A 317 25.55 -0.08 5.88
N GLU A 318 26.14 1.07 6.19
CA GLU A 318 25.89 1.76 7.47
C GLU A 318 24.42 2.10 7.69
N LEU A 319 23.68 2.41 6.62
CA LEU A 319 22.25 2.71 6.67
C LEU A 319 21.40 1.50 7.07
N ASN A 320 21.80 0.31 6.64
CA ASN A 320 21.06 -0.93 6.92
C ASN A 320 21.52 -1.61 8.22
N SER A 321 22.54 -1.05 8.88
CA SER A 321 23.14 -1.67 10.06
C SER A 321 22.19 -1.78 11.25
N LYS A 322 21.20 -0.87 11.35
CA LYS A 322 20.24 -0.83 12.45
C LYS A 322 19.09 -1.83 12.31
N MET A 323 18.90 -2.39 11.12
CA MET A 323 17.78 -3.29 10.82
C MET A 323 17.67 -4.47 11.78
N TRP A 324 18.81 -5.03 12.19
CA TRP A 324 18.85 -6.18 13.08
C TRP A 324 19.02 -5.86 14.56
N GLU A 325 19.25 -4.58 14.95
CA GLU A 325 19.55 -4.22 16.34
C GLU A 325 18.48 -4.71 17.32
N GLU A 326 17.23 -4.55 16.96
CA GLU A 326 16.09 -4.93 17.77
C GLU A 326 15.93 -6.46 17.86
N VAL A 327 15.91 -7.10 16.70
CA VAL A 327 15.71 -8.54 16.53
C VAL A 327 16.89 -9.34 17.05
N ALA A 328 18.12 -8.93 16.76
CA ALA A 328 19.33 -9.68 17.11
C ALA A 328 19.50 -9.87 18.62
N SER A 329 19.06 -8.89 19.43
CA SER A 329 19.27 -8.90 20.88
C SER A 329 18.61 -10.06 21.60
N HIS A 330 17.59 -10.69 21.02
CA HIS A 330 16.82 -11.79 21.63
C HIS A 330 16.70 -13.03 20.74
N CYS A 331 17.15 -12.95 19.47
CA CYS A 331 17.07 -14.07 18.52
C CYS A 331 18.30 -14.98 18.55
N THR A 332 18.06 -16.25 18.29
CA THR A 332 19.12 -17.20 17.90
C THR A 332 19.26 -17.21 16.37
N LEU A 333 20.48 -16.98 15.89
CA LEU A 333 20.85 -17.12 14.50
C LEU A 333 21.37 -18.54 14.23
N TYR A 334 20.77 -19.24 13.29
CA TYR A 334 21.25 -20.52 12.78
C TYR A 334 21.92 -20.33 11.45
N VAL A 335 23.13 -20.88 11.30
CA VAL A 335 23.97 -20.73 10.10
C VAL A 335 24.45 -22.09 9.60
N PRO A 336 24.83 -22.23 8.32
CA PRO A 336 25.31 -23.49 7.77
C PRO A 336 26.55 -24.01 8.53
N LYS A 337 26.65 -25.31 8.65
CA LYS A 337 27.85 -25.97 9.24
C LYS A 337 29.12 -25.46 8.58
N GLY A 338 30.12 -25.07 9.39
CA GLY A 338 31.38 -24.50 8.95
C GLY A 338 31.37 -22.99 8.69
N SER A 339 30.23 -22.29 8.95
CA SER A 339 30.09 -20.84 8.76
C SER A 339 30.17 -20.05 10.07
N LEU A 340 30.12 -20.71 11.23
CA LEU A 340 30.03 -20.07 12.54
C LEU A 340 31.02 -18.94 12.77
N ALA A 341 32.30 -19.23 12.53
CA ALA A 341 33.39 -18.26 12.76
C ALA A 341 33.24 -16.99 11.90
N ARG A 342 32.72 -17.13 10.66
CA ARG A 342 32.50 -16.00 9.75
C ARG A 342 31.38 -15.10 10.27
N TYR A 343 30.25 -15.69 10.71
CA TYR A 343 29.12 -14.95 11.26
C TYR A 343 29.44 -14.27 12.59
N GLN A 344 30.22 -14.95 13.47
CA GLN A 344 30.70 -14.37 14.72
C GLN A 344 31.67 -13.19 14.52
N ALA A 345 32.39 -13.16 13.40
CA ALA A 345 33.29 -12.06 13.05
C ALA A 345 32.59 -10.93 12.27
N ALA A 346 31.46 -11.21 11.62
CA ALA A 346 30.79 -10.27 10.74
C ALA A 346 30.09 -9.14 11.54
N PRO A 347 30.30 -7.88 11.16
CA PRO A 347 29.53 -6.76 11.73
C PRO A 347 28.04 -7.06 11.65
N ILE A 348 27.26 -6.62 12.65
CA ILE A 348 25.80 -6.82 12.75
C ILE A 348 25.43 -8.27 13.10
N TRP A 349 25.82 -9.28 12.32
CA TRP A 349 25.51 -10.68 12.58
C TRP A 349 26.03 -11.18 13.95
N LYS A 350 27.17 -10.70 14.38
CA LYS A 350 27.75 -11.02 15.71
C LYS A 350 26.90 -10.56 16.91
N ASN A 351 25.91 -9.68 16.66
CA ASN A 351 25.07 -9.10 17.71
C ASN A 351 23.87 -9.97 18.07
N PHE A 352 23.63 -11.08 17.36
CA PHE A 352 22.61 -12.04 17.72
C PHE A 352 22.89 -12.64 19.11
N ALA A 353 21.83 -12.85 19.91
CA ALA A 353 21.93 -13.38 21.27
C ALA A 353 22.66 -14.73 21.34
N ALA A 354 22.51 -15.54 20.32
CA ALA A 354 23.28 -16.76 20.10
C ALA A 354 23.46 -17.01 18.59
N ILE A 355 24.61 -17.61 18.22
CA ILE A 355 24.85 -18.09 16.85
C ILE A 355 25.16 -19.58 16.94
N LYS A 356 24.42 -20.39 16.22
CA LYS A 356 24.57 -21.87 16.20
C LYS A 356 24.71 -22.39 14.80
N GLU A 357 25.45 -23.48 14.62
CA GLU A 357 25.49 -24.18 13.35
C GLU A 357 24.30 -25.15 13.24
N GLU A 358 23.71 -25.22 12.06
CA GLU A 358 22.75 -26.24 11.69
C GLU A 358 23.21 -27.03 10.48
N VAL A 359 22.78 -28.28 10.41
CA VAL A 359 22.95 -29.10 9.22
C VAL A 359 21.71 -28.84 8.37
N LEU A 360 21.89 -28.20 7.23
CA LEU A 360 20.80 -27.98 6.29
C LEU A 360 20.25 -29.34 5.81
N SER A 361 19.14 -29.79 6.32
CA SER A 361 18.43 -30.91 5.74
C SER A 361 17.81 -30.42 4.43
N THR A 362 18.15 -31.06 3.35
CA THR A 362 17.78 -30.63 2.00
C THR A 362 16.29 -30.75 1.69
N VAL A 363 15.45 -31.24 2.60
CA VAL A 363 14.06 -31.61 2.28
C VAL A 363 13.02 -31.41 3.39
N ASP A 364 13.37 -31.30 4.67
CA ASP A 364 12.37 -31.48 5.74
C ASP A 364 11.74 -30.19 6.30
N ASP A 365 12.14 -29.02 5.87
CA ASP A 365 11.61 -27.73 6.37
C ASP A 365 10.41 -27.17 5.60
N ILE A 366 9.93 -27.88 4.58
CA ILE A 366 8.66 -27.55 3.93
C ILE A 366 7.54 -28.35 4.61
N THR A 367 7.39 -28.23 5.91
CA THR A 367 6.09 -28.50 6.51
C THR A 367 5.21 -27.29 6.24
N ALA A 368 4.73 -27.20 5.02
CA ALA A 368 3.56 -26.39 4.74
C ALA A 368 2.49 -26.73 5.76
N THR A 369 1.96 -25.73 6.43
CA THR A 369 0.63 -25.87 7.06
C THR A 369 -0.26 -26.61 6.07
N PRO A 370 -1.00 -27.64 6.48
CA PRO A 370 -1.79 -28.41 5.55
C PRO A 370 -2.78 -27.46 4.86
N ARG A 371 -2.53 -27.14 3.59
CA ARG A 371 -3.60 -26.64 2.73
C ARG A 371 -4.73 -27.67 2.78
N PRO A 372 -5.99 -27.24 2.77
CA PRO A 372 -7.07 -28.19 2.51
C PRO A 372 -6.64 -28.97 1.28
N ALA A 373 -6.72 -30.32 1.37
CA ALA A 373 -6.21 -31.24 0.37
C ALA A 373 -6.86 -30.93 -0.98
N ASP A 374 -6.27 -30.01 -1.74
CA ASP A 374 -6.61 -29.85 -3.13
C ASP A 374 -5.94 -30.98 -3.90
N SER A 375 -6.57 -31.46 -4.94
CA SER A 375 -6.02 -32.50 -5.80
C SER A 375 -5.04 -31.95 -6.85
N ASN A 376 -4.52 -30.74 -6.64
CA ASN A 376 -3.57 -30.12 -7.54
C ASN A 376 -2.14 -30.64 -7.28
N VAL A 377 -1.35 -30.67 -8.34
CA VAL A 377 0.07 -31.05 -8.27
C VAL A 377 0.93 -29.83 -8.50
N TYR A 378 1.90 -29.65 -7.64
CA TYR A 378 2.84 -28.55 -7.69
C TYR A 378 4.28 -29.08 -7.77
N THR A 379 5.17 -28.30 -8.36
CA THR A 379 6.63 -28.51 -8.21
C THR A 379 7.05 -28.19 -6.76
N ILE A 380 8.23 -28.62 -6.35
CA ILE A 380 8.77 -28.39 -5.00
C ILE A 380 8.97 -26.89 -4.71
N ASP A 381 9.08 -26.05 -5.74
CA ASP A 381 9.16 -24.59 -5.69
C ASP A 381 7.78 -23.91 -5.74
N GLY A 382 6.68 -24.70 -5.68
CA GLY A 382 5.32 -24.20 -5.54
C GLY A 382 4.58 -23.89 -6.85
N ARG A 383 5.17 -24.15 -8.02
CA ARG A 383 4.52 -23.93 -9.31
C ARG A 383 3.46 -25.00 -9.57
N LEU A 384 2.24 -24.59 -9.91
CA LEU A 384 1.18 -25.50 -10.33
C LEU A 384 1.56 -26.23 -11.63
N VAL A 385 1.54 -27.55 -11.59
CA VAL A 385 1.85 -28.43 -12.75
C VAL A 385 0.58 -29.05 -13.31
N LYS A 386 -0.36 -29.41 -12.45
CA LYS A 386 -1.60 -30.07 -12.85
C LYS A 386 -2.72 -29.75 -11.87
N GLN A 387 -3.89 -29.38 -12.39
CA GLN A 387 -5.09 -29.13 -11.59
C GLN A 387 -5.92 -30.41 -11.42
N ASN A 388 -6.50 -30.61 -10.24
CA ASN A 388 -7.45 -31.68 -9.94
C ASN A 388 -6.94 -33.06 -10.36
N ALA A 389 -5.66 -33.35 -10.09
CA ALA A 389 -5.04 -34.59 -10.54
C ALA A 389 -5.53 -35.79 -9.72
N SER A 390 -6.09 -36.77 -10.40
CA SER A 390 -6.40 -38.09 -9.84
C SER A 390 -5.23 -39.08 -9.95
N SER A 391 -4.20 -38.75 -10.73
CA SER A 391 -3.01 -39.54 -10.97
C SER A 391 -1.82 -38.66 -11.36
N LEU A 392 -0.63 -39.15 -11.10
CA LEU A 392 0.63 -38.53 -11.48
C LEU A 392 1.26 -39.11 -12.74
N SER A 393 0.69 -40.17 -13.28
CA SER A 393 1.27 -41.06 -14.32
C SER A 393 1.68 -40.35 -15.62
N ASP A 394 1.19 -39.16 -15.86
CA ASP A 394 1.43 -38.37 -17.07
C ASP A 394 2.41 -37.19 -16.83
N LEU A 395 2.99 -37.12 -15.65
CA LEU A 395 4.03 -36.13 -15.36
C LEU A 395 5.43 -36.68 -15.67
N PRO A 396 6.38 -35.83 -16.03
CA PRO A 396 7.77 -36.23 -16.14
C PRO A 396 8.31 -36.82 -14.83
N PRO A 397 9.32 -37.70 -14.88
CA PRO A 397 10.00 -38.13 -13.66
C PRO A 397 10.50 -36.94 -12.84
N GLY A 398 10.15 -36.90 -11.57
CA GLY A 398 10.49 -35.74 -10.72
C GLY A 398 9.87 -35.84 -9.33
N ILE A 399 10.09 -34.79 -8.56
CA ILE A 399 9.53 -34.65 -7.22
C ILE A 399 8.45 -33.57 -7.25
N TYR A 400 7.28 -33.88 -6.73
CA TYR A 400 6.09 -33.03 -6.74
C TYR A 400 5.45 -32.95 -5.36
N ILE A 401 4.62 -31.95 -5.16
CA ILE A 401 3.70 -31.84 -4.02
C ILE A 401 2.29 -32.13 -4.52
N HIS A 402 1.65 -33.14 -3.97
CA HIS A 402 0.27 -33.52 -4.26
C HIS A 402 -0.48 -33.79 -2.95
N GLN A 403 -1.63 -33.17 -2.78
CA GLN A 403 -2.44 -33.23 -1.54
C GLN A 403 -1.62 -32.86 -0.29
N GLY A 404 -0.71 -31.88 -0.43
CA GLY A 404 0.16 -31.44 0.64
C GLY A 404 1.31 -32.41 0.98
N GLN A 405 1.46 -33.50 0.26
CA GLN A 405 2.52 -34.49 0.46
C GLN A 405 3.52 -34.49 -0.69
N LYS A 406 4.81 -34.71 -0.35
CA LYS A 406 5.83 -34.94 -1.36
C LYS A 406 5.65 -36.29 -2.00
N VAL A 407 5.60 -36.32 -3.32
CA VAL A 407 5.44 -37.51 -4.14
C VAL A 407 6.51 -37.56 -5.23
N THR A 408 6.96 -38.75 -5.58
CA THR A 408 7.92 -38.98 -6.65
C THR A 408 7.22 -39.67 -7.80
N GLN A 409 7.41 -39.13 -9.02
CA GLN A 409 6.97 -39.76 -10.26
C GLN A 409 8.14 -40.53 -10.88
#